data_077a6735f7058cec292ce1da05eb0d06
#
_entry.id   077a6735f7058cec292ce1da05eb0d06
#
_cell.length_a   1.000
_cell.length_b   1.000
_cell.length_c   1.000
_cell.angle_alpha   90.00
_cell.angle_beta   90.00
_cell.angle_gamma   90.00
#
_symmetry.space_group_name_H-M   'P 1'
#
loop_
_entity.id
_entity.type
_entity.pdbx_description
1 polymer ?
#
loop_
_entity_poly.entity_id
_entity_poly.type
_entity_poly.pdbx_seq_one_letter_code
_entity_poly.pdbx_strand_id
1 'polypeptide(L)'
;MIPRKNNIPKKYFPTVLKGFSINSAYFRVVISNTIKDQNPHIAVVISKKYVKLSTERNFFKRIISQKILEKLSLIPPKTMVFLIQKKVDYEKNKKGRSLAAHQIGLHCEQVITSIIKKYE
;
A
#
# COMPACT_ATOMS: atom_id res chain seq x y z
N MET A 1 10.84 -3.46 3.85
CA MET A 1 10.85 -3.55 2.37
C MET A 1 10.14 -4.83 1.93
N ILE A 2 9.34 -4.74 0.89
CA ILE A 2 8.63 -5.91 0.35
C ILE A 2 9.63 -6.82 -0.35
N PRO A 3 9.65 -8.15 -0.03
CA PRO A 3 10.58 -9.08 -0.66
C PRO A 3 10.44 -9.10 -2.19
N ARG A 4 11.54 -9.37 -2.88
CA ARG A 4 11.56 -9.37 -4.36
C ARG A 4 10.51 -10.31 -4.96
N LYS A 5 10.29 -11.48 -4.36
CA LYS A 5 9.30 -12.45 -4.83
C LYS A 5 7.87 -11.92 -4.76
N ASN A 6 7.63 -10.88 -3.98
CA ASN A 6 6.32 -10.27 -3.80
C ASN A 6 6.20 -8.92 -4.53
N ASN A 7 7.20 -8.51 -5.30
CA ASN A 7 7.14 -7.29 -6.09
C ASN A 7 6.34 -7.51 -7.37
N ILE A 8 5.79 -6.41 -7.90
CA ILE A 8 5.06 -6.42 -9.18
C ILE A 8 6.00 -5.93 -10.27
N PRO A 9 6.34 -6.74 -11.29
CA PRO A 9 7.10 -6.24 -12.43
C PRO A 9 6.37 -5.11 -13.15
N LYS A 10 7.11 -4.11 -13.61
CA LYS A 10 6.56 -2.91 -14.25
C LYS A 10 5.59 -3.21 -15.40
N LYS A 11 5.85 -4.25 -16.17
CA LYS A 11 5.02 -4.63 -17.32
C LYS A 11 3.58 -4.97 -16.95
N TYR A 12 3.32 -5.34 -15.68
CA TYR A 12 1.98 -5.71 -15.24
C TYR A 12 1.17 -4.54 -14.68
N PHE A 13 1.78 -3.38 -14.40
CA PHE A 13 1.08 -2.26 -13.79
C PHE A 13 -0.16 -1.80 -14.56
N PRO A 14 -0.12 -1.61 -15.89
CA PRO A 14 -1.32 -1.17 -16.60
C PRO A 14 -2.49 -2.13 -16.46
N THR A 15 -2.21 -3.44 -16.44
CA THR A 15 -3.25 -4.47 -16.29
C THR A 15 -3.77 -4.51 -14.86
N VAL A 16 -2.88 -4.44 -13.87
CA VAL A 16 -3.26 -4.48 -12.45
C VAL A 16 -4.15 -3.31 -12.10
N LEU A 17 -3.85 -2.11 -12.61
CA LEU A 17 -4.61 -0.90 -12.31
C LEU A 17 -6.04 -0.93 -12.87
N LYS A 18 -6.37 -1.87 -13.73
CA LYS A 18 -7.72 -2.09 -14.23
C LYS A 18 -8.55 -3.03 -13.34
N GLY A 19 -7.96 -3.53 -12.26
CA GLY A 19 -8.62 -4.47 -11.35
C GLY A 19 -9.65 -3.83 -10.44
N PHE A 20 -10.15 -4.64 -9.52
CA PHE A 20 -11.15 -4.21 -8.53
C PHE A 20 -10.51 -3.30 -7.49
N SER A 21 -11.19 -2.21 -7.14
CA SER A 21 -10.68 -1.23 -6.17
C SER A 21 -11.40 -1.31 -4.83
N ILE A 22 -10.63 -1.25 -3.74
CA ILE A 22 -11.15 -1.05 -2.38
C ILE A 22 -10.67 0.32 -1.94
N ASN A 23 -11.58 1.19 -1.51
CA ASN A 23 -11.26 2.55 -1.08
C ASN A 23 -11.43 2.71 0.42
N SER A 24 -10.52 3.47 1.04
CA SER A 24 -10.61 3.87 2.43
C SER A 24 -10.26 5.35 2.55
N ALA A 25 -10.15 5.88 3.79
CA ALA A 25 -9.88 7.29 4.01
C ALA A 25 -8.60 7.78 3.30
N TYR A 26 -7.51 7.01 3.38
CA TYR A 26 -6.23 7.39 2.76
C TYR A 26 -5.83 6.53 1.58
N PHE A 27 -6.40 5.34 1.44
CA PHE A 27 -5.91 4.34 0.50
C PHE A 27 -6.91 3.96 -0.56
N ARG A 28 -6.39 3.73 -1.74
CA ARG A 28 -7.08 2.98 -2.78
C ARG A 28 -6.22 1.76 -3.06
N VAL A 29 -6.79 0.57 -2.90
CA VAL A 29 -6.08 -0.66 -3.20
C VAL A 29 -6.74 -1.29 -4.41
N VAL A 30 -5.95 -1.46 -5.47
CA VAL A 30 -6.41 -2.11 -6.70
C VAL A 30 -5.96 -3.56 -6.68
N ILE A 31 -6.89 -4.48 -6.81
CA ILE A 31 -6.65 -5.92 -6.69
C ILE A 31 -6.97 -6.61 -8.00
N SER A 32 -6.07 -7.48 -8.46
CA SER A 32 -6.30 -8.26 -9.67
C SER A 32 -5.67 -9.65 -9.56
N ASN A 33 -5.97 -10.51 -10.53
CA ASN A 33 -5.38 -11.85 -10.64
C ASN A 33 -4.35 -11.91 -11.77
N THR A 34 -3.68 -10.80 -12.05
CA THR A 34 -2.76 -10.66 -13.17
C THR A 34 -1.59 -11.64 -13.08
N ILE A 35 -0.99 -11.77 -11.90
CA ILE A 35 0.12 -12.70 -11.68
C ILE A 35 -0.44 -13.93 -10.98
N LYS A 36 -0.38 -15.05 -11.69
CA LYS A 36 -0.99 -16.32 -11.21
C LYS A 36 0.06 -17.22 -10.59
N ASP A 37 0.44 -16.94 -9.36
CA ASP A 37 1.26 -17.85 -8.58
C ASP A 37 0.72 -17.90 -7.15
N GLN A 38 1.42 -18.59 -6.26
CA GLN A 38 0.94 -18.81 -4.89
C GLN A 38 1.33 -17.68 -3.94
N ASN A 39 2.06 -16.68 -4.42
CA ASN A 39 2.52 -15.56 -3.60
C ASN A 39 1.71 -14.31 -3.87
N PRO A 40 1.41 -13.50 -2.83
CA PRO A 40 0.87 -12.16 -3.08
C PRO A 40 1.94 -11.28 -3.73
N HIS A 41 1.51 -10.45 -4.68
CA HIS A 41 2.38 -9.47 -5.32
C HIS A 41 1.85 -8.08 -5.00
N ILE A 42 2.71 -7.23 -4.43
CA ILE A 42 2.27 -5.97 -3.83
C ILE A 42 3.22 -4.85 -4.23
N ALA A 43 2.64 -3.71 -4.59
CA ALA A 43 3.38 -2.47 -4.81
C ALA A 43 2.74 -1.36 -4.01
N VAL A 44 3.56 -0.40 -3.56
CA VAL A 44 3.11 0.80 -2.87
C VAL A 44 3.49 2.00 -3.71
N VAL A 45 2.51 2.80 -4.09
CA VAL A 45 2.70 3.98 -4.94
C VAL A 45 2.19 5.21 -4.23
N ILE A 46 3.06 6.22 -4.09
CA ILE A 46 2.70 7.52 -3.52
C ILE A 46 3.09 8.59 -4.54
N SER A 47 2.09 9.31 -5.06
CA SER A 47 2.37 10.33 -6.09
C SER A 47 2.78 11.66 -5.47
N LYS A 48 3.47 12.49 -6.25
CA LYS A 48 3.83 13.85 -5.87
C LYS A 48 2.61 14.72 -5.58
N LYS A 49 1.48 14.37 -6.14
CA LYS A 49 0.22 15.10 -5.91
C LYS A 49 -0.17 15.08 -4.42
N TYR A 50 0.09 13.98 -3.73
CA TYR A 50 -0.31 13.80 -2.34
C TYR A 50 0.82 14.01 -1.35
N VAL A 51 2.06 13.69 -1.72
CA VAL A 51 3.25 13.89 -0.90
C VAL A 51 4.36 14.44 -1.78
N LYS A 52 4.69 15.70 -1.65
CA LYS A 52 5.60 16.42 -2.56
C LYS A 52 7.05 15.97 -2.49
N LEU A 53 7.59 15.79 -1.30
CA LEU A 53 9.01 15.46 -1.13
C LEU A 53 9.29 13.99 -1.25
N SER A 54 10.31 13.64 -2.03
CA SER A 54 10.70 12.23 -2.25
C SER A 54 11.14 11.55 -0.96
N THR A 55 11.81 12.27 -0.07
CA THR A 55 12.22 11.73 1.24
C THR A 55 11.02 11.34 2.08
N GLU A 56 9.95 12.14 2.05
CA GLU A 56 8.72 11.83 2.78
C GLU A 56 7.96 10.68 2.13
N ARG A 57 7.92 10.63 0.79
CA ARG A 57 7.32 9.49 0.11
C ARG A 57 8.01 8.19 0.49
N ASN A 58 9.33 8.18 0.54
CA ASN A 58 10.10 7.00 0.95
C ASN A 58 9.82 6.63 2.41
N PHE A 59 9.71 7.62 3.28
CA PHE A 59 9.37 7.41 4.69
C PHE A 59 8.02 6.71 4.84
N PHE A 60 6.98 7.21 4.18
CA PHE A 60 5.65 6.62 4.24
C PHE A 60 5.57 5.25 3.56
N LYS A 61 6.31 5.06 2.46
CA LYS A 61 6.41 3.75 1.83
C LYS A 61 6.96 2.68 2.77
N ARG A 62 7.96 3.03 3.56
CA ARG A 62 8.54 2.10 4.55
C ARG A 62 7.51 1.68 5.58
N ILE A 63 6.73 2.64 6.09
CA ILE A 63 5.69 2.38 7.09
C ILE A 63 4.62 1.45 6.51
N ILE A 64 4.12 1.76 5.33
CA ILE A 64 3.11 0.96 4.65
C ILE A 64 3.65 -0.44 4.37
N SER A 65 4.86 -0.54 3.84
CA SER A 65 5.50 -1.83 3.54
C SER A 65 5.67 -2.67 4.79
N GLN A 66 6.04 -2.06 5.91
CA GLN A 66 6.20 -2.79 7.18
C GLN A 66 4.87 -3.35 7.67
N LYS A 67 3.79 -2.57 7.57
CA LYS A 67 2.45 -3.05 7.95
C LYS A 67 2.01 -4.21 7.07
N ILE A 68 2.30 -4.14 5.78
CA ILE A 68 2.02 -5.23 4.85
C ILE A 68 2.81 -6.48 5.21
N LEU A 69 4.11 -6.33 5.52
CA LEU A 69 4.97 -7.45 5.88
C LEU A 69 4.50 -8.17 7.14
N GLU A 70 3.98 -7.43 8.13
CA GLU A 70 3.47 -8.01 9.37
C GLU A 70 2.32 -8.97 9.13
N LYS A 71 1.56 -8.80 8.04
CA LYS A 71 0.39 -9.60 7.69
C LYS A 71 0.57 -10.40 6.42
N LEU A 72 1.78 -10.43 5.87
CA LEU A 72 2.03 -11.00 4.53
C LEU A 72 1.54 -12.44 4.40
N SER A 73 1.73 -13.26 5.42
CA SER A 73 1.31 -14.66 5.41
C SER A 73 -0.21 -14.83 5.36
N LEU A 74 -0.97 -13.82 5.74
CA LEU A 74 -2.43 -13.84 5.76
C LEU A 74 -3.04 -13.21 4.50
N ILE A 75 -2.24 -12.47 3.72
CA ILE A 75 -2.71 -11.80 2.51
C ILE A 75 -2.94 -12.84 1.41
N PRO A 76 -4.09 -12.77 0.70
CA PRO A 76 -4.38 -13.74 -0.36
C PRO A 76 -3.38 -13.61 -1.53
N PRO A 77 -3.16 -14.69 -2.32
CA PRO A 77 -2.19 -14.68 -3.42
C PRO A 77 -2.73 -13.93 -4.65
N LYS A 78 -2.95 -12.64 -4.48
CA LYS A 78 -3.45 -11.75 -5.53
C LYS A 78 -2.45 -10.64 -5.78
N THR A 79 -2.61 -9.93 -6.88
CA THR A 79 -1.77 -8.81 -7.25
C THR A 79 -2.45 -7.52 -6.78
N MET A 80 -1.77 -6.73 -5.96
CA MET A 80 -2.35 -5.54 -5.33
C MET A 80 -1.43 -4.34 -5.47
N VAL A 81 -2.03 -3.17 -5.72
CA VAL A 81 -1.31 -1.89 -5.70
C VAL A 81 -1.96 -1.02 -4.64
N PHE A 82 -1.19 -0.63 -3.64
CA PHE A 82 -1.63 0.29 -2.59
C PHE A 82 -1.28 1.72 -3.02
N LEU A 83 -2.31 2.54 -3.17
CA LEU A 83 -2.16 3.94 -3.59
C LEU A 83 -2.66 4.85 -2.48
N ILE A 84 -1.91 5.91 -2.18
CA ILE A 84 -2.42 6.97 -1.32
C ILE A 84 -3.28 7.87 -2.20
N GLN A 85 -4.52 8.12 -1.78
CA GLN A 85 -5.49 8.91 -2.54
C GLN A 85 -5.93 10.18 -1.82
N LYS A 86 -5.26 10.56 -0.74
CA LYS A 86 -5.57 11.76 0.03
C LYS A 86 -4.29 12.47 0.40
N LYS A 87 -4.30 13.80 0.32
CA LYS A 87 -3.16 14.61 0.72
C LYS A 87 -2.85 14.39 2.20
N VAL A 88 -1.58 14.13 2.50
CA VAL A 88 -1.11 13.92 3.86
C VAL A 88 -0.63 15.26 4.41
N ASP A 89 -1.47 15.88 5.25
CA ASP A 89 -1.13 17.17 5.90
C ASP A 89 -0.60 16.90 7.30
N TYR A 90 0.56 17.45 7.60
CA TYR A 90 1.17 17.34 8.92
C TYR A 90 2.23 18.42 9.09
N GLU A 91 2.56 18.74 10.34
CA GLU A 91 3.64 19.68 10.63
C GLU A 91 4.99 19.07 10.24
N LYS A 92 5.85 19.89 9.60
CA LYS A 92 7.15 19.44 9.08
C LYS A 92 8.20 19.35 10.20
N ASN A 93 7.84 18.73 11.32
CA ASN A 93 8.75 18.47 12.42
C ASN A 93 8.65 16.99 12.81
N LYS A 94 9.52 16.57 13.72
CA LYS A 94 9.60 15.16 14.14
C LYS A 94 8.27 14.66 14.71
N LYS A 95 7.61 15.48 15.54
CA LYS A 95 6.34 15.12 16.18
C LYS A 95 5.21 15.00 15.16
N GLY A 96 5.08 15.96 14.25
CA GLY A 96 4.06 15.93 13.20
C GLY A 96 4.24 14.74 12.26
N ARG A 97 5.51 14.43 11.89
CA ARG A 97 5.81 13.28 11.06
C ARG A 97 5.43 11.96 11.75
N SER A 98 5.71 11.83 13.05
CA SER A 98 5.36 10.64 13.81
C SER A 98 3.85 10.45 13.91
N LEU A 99 3.09 11.52 14.10
CA LEU A 99 1.62 11.46 14.13
C LEU A 99 1.06 11.03 12.78
N ALA A 100 1.57 11.60 11.69
CA ALA A 100 1.14 11.23 10.33
C ALA A 100 1.46 9.76 10.04
N ALA A 101 2.65 9.31 10.42
CA ALA A 101 3.06 7.92 10.25
C ALA A 101 2.15 6.96 11.01
N HIS A 102 1.78 7.30 12.23
CA HIS A 102 0.88 6.49 13.05
C HIS A 102 -0.51 6.36 12.40
N GLN A 103 -1.07 7.48 11.93
CA GLN A 103 -2.38 7.49 11.27
C GLN A 103 -2.37 6.66 9.98
N ILE A 104 -1.35 6.85 9.15
CA ILE A 104 -1.20 6.09 7.90
C ILE A 104 -1.07 4.59 8.21
N GLY A 105 -0.28 4.25 9.22
CA GLY A 105 -0.12 2.86 9.66
C GLY A 105 -1.44 2.23 10.09
N LEU A 106 -2.24 2.94 10.89
CA LEU A 106 -3.55 2.45 11.34
C LEU A 106 -4.51 2.23 10.18
N HIS A 107 -4.59 3.19 9.25
CA HIS A 107 -5.45 3.06 8.07
C HIS A 107 -4.99 1.92 7.17
N CYS A 108 -3.69 1.73 7.03
CA CYS A 108 -3.12 0.62 6.28
C CYS A 108 -3.52 -0.73 6.90
N GLU A 109 -3.42 -0.87 8.21
CA GLU A 109 -3.84 -2.08 8.92
C GLU A 109 -5.32 -2.38 8.70
N GLN A 110 -6.17 -1.36 8.76
CA GLN A 110 -7.60 -1.51 8.53
C GLN A 110 -7.90 -2.01 7.13
N VAL A 111 -7.22 -1.46 6.12
CA VAL A 111 -7.38 -1.88 4.73
C VAL A 111 -6.93 -3.32 4.54
N ILE A 112 -5.78 -3.67 5.10
CA ILE A 112 -5.24 -5.05 5.02
C ILE A 112 -6.22 -6.04 5.66
N THR A 113 -6.75 -5.71 6.84
CA THR A 113 -7.75 -6.54 7.53
C THR A 113 -9.00 -6.74 6.66
N SER A 114 -9.46 -5.67 6.02
CA SER A 114 -10.61 -5.74 5.11
C SER A 114 -10.35 -6.66 3.93
N ILE A 115 -9.14 -6.59 3.35
CA ILE A 115 -8.75 -7.46 2.23
C ILE A 115 -8.71 -8.92 2.67
N ILE A 116 -8.10 -9.20 3.81
CA ILE A 116 -8.01 -10.56 4.34
C ILE A 116 -9.42 -11.14 4.55
N LYS A 117 -10.31 -10.38 5.16
CA LYS A 117 -11.69 -10.81 5.40
C LYS A 117 -12.43 -11.08 4.10
N LYS A 118 -12.26 -10.23 3.10
CA LYS A 118 -12.96 -10.35 1.82
C LYS A 118 -12.62 -11.66 1.09
N TYR A 119 -11.38 -12.10 1.20
CA TYR A 119 -10.88 -13.28 0.49
C TYR A 119 -10.63 -14.48 1.42
N GLU A 120 -11.16 -14.40 2.59
CA GLU A 120 -11.08 -15.48 3.59
C GLU A 120 -11.92 -16.70 3.20
#